data_b67b2c2bd216c86ecc118643ec36b33c
#
_entry.id   b67b2c2bd216c86ecc118643ec36b33c
#
_cell.length_a   1.000
_cell.length_b   1.000
_cell.length_c   1.000
_cell.angle_alpha   90.00
_cell.angle_beta   90.00
_cell.angle_gamma   90.00
#
_symmetry.space_group_name_H-M   'P 1'
#
loop_
_entity.id
_entity.type
_entity.pdbx_description
1 polymer ?
#
loop_
_entity_poly.entity_id
_entity_poly.type
_entity_poly.pdbx_seq_one_letter_code
_entity_poly.pdbx_strand_id
1 'polypeptide(L)'
;RLCSEKGKGVFAMKVFGGGNLTGTYQQALDYVKNLPGVDSMMIGFGKTHEIDQICDYIDGVMKPDFQPDVSKKKIRIDQGDCEGCGACIERCPNHAIFRNSDGLAEVNHSICLTCGYCAPKCPVRAIIMF
;
A
#
# COMPACT_ATOMS: atom_id res chain seq x y z
N ARG A 1 13.81 19.32 -6.44
CA ARG A 1 14.46 20.53 -6.93
C ARG A 1 15.95 20.52 -6.58
N LEU A 2 16.31 20.45 -5.31
CA LEU A 2 17.72 20.41 -4.89
C LEU A 2 18.53 19.24 -5.47
N CYS A 3 17.89 18.06 -5.64
CA CYS A 3 18.55 16.90 -6.25
C CYS A 3 18.86 17.16 -7.74
N SER A 4 17.91 17.67 -8.49
CA SER A 4 18.10 18.03 -9.91
C SER A 4 19.19 19.08 -10.09
N GLU A 5 19.23 20.12 -9.26
CA GLU A 5 20.28 21.15 -9.27
C GLU A 5 21.68 20.56 -9.02
N LYS A 6 21.75 19.44 -8.31
CA LYS A 6 23.01 18.72 -8.01
C LYS A 6 23.27 17.53 -8.96
N GLY A 7 22.51 17.39 -10.04
CA GLY A 7 22.63 16.29 -10.98
C GLY A 7 22.37 14.91 -10.37
N LYS A 8 21.51 14.83 -9.34
CA LYS A 8 21.12 13.58 -8.69
C LYS A 8 19.77 13.10 -9.21
N GLY A 9 19.71 11.83 -9.60
CA GLY A 9 18.47 11.17 -9.98
C GLY A 9 17.55 11.00 -8.77
N VAL A 10 16.24 11.14 -9.00
CA VAL A 10 15.18 10.98 -7.98
C VAL A 10 14.20 9.91 -8.44
N PHE A 11 13.91 8.94 -7.59
CA PHE A 11 12.83 7.99 -7.83
C PHE A 11 11.74 8.14 -6.79
N ALA A 12 10.47 8.05 -7.24
CA ALA A 12 9.31 8.08 -6.37
C ALA A 12 8.95 6.69 -5.88
N MET A 13 8.64 6.58 -4.60
CA MET A 13 8.09 5.38 -3.97
C MET A 13 6.66 5.63 -3.53
N LYS A 14 5.92 4.55 -3.22
CA LYS A 14 4.54 4.66 -2.70
C LYS A 14 3.59 5.38 -3.66
N VAL A 15 3.75 5.20 -4.95
CA VAL A 15 2.94 5.82 -6.01
C VAL A 15 1.43 5.71 -5.73
N PHE A 16 0.99 4.59 -5.17
CA PHE A 16 -0.42 4.36 -4.81
C PHE A 16 -0.75 4.68 -3.35
N GLY A 17 0.05 5.50 -2.66
CA GLY A 17 -0.23 5.93 -1.29
C GLY A 17 -0.40 4.79 -0.27
N GLY A 18 0.30 3.66 -0.47
CA GLY A 18 0.14 2.46 0.36
C GLY A 18 -1.15 1.67 0.08
N GLY A 19 -1.78 1.90 -1.07
CA GLY A 19 -3.02 1.26 -1.50
C GLY A 19 -4.24 2.18 -1.53
N ASN A 20 -4.15 3.39 -0.94
CA ASN A 20 -5.25 4.37 -0.91
C ASN A 20 -5.69 4.84 -2.31
N LEU A 21 -4.78 4.82 -3.28
CA LEU A 21 -4.99 5.37 -4.63
C LEU A 21 -5.18 4.28 -5.69
N THR A 22 -5.42 3.03 -5.30
CA THR A 22 -5.65 1.94 -6.26
C THR A 22 -6.93 2.13 -7.08
N GLY A 23 -7.96 2.78 -6.52
CA GLY A 23 -9.18 3.15 -7.24
C GLY A 23 -9.01 4.26 -8.28
N THR A 24 -7.88 4.98 -8.26
CA THR A 24 -7.50 6.03 -9.22
C THR A 24 -6.13 5.71 -9.84
N TYR A 25 -5.96 4.46 -10.27
CA TYR A 25 -4.67 3.87 -10.63
C TYR A 25 -3.91 4.70 -11.66
N GLN A 26 -4.52 4.97 -12.81
CA GLN A 26 -3.89 5.75 -13.88
C GLN A 26 -3.58 7.18 -13.44
N GLN A 27 -4.50 7.83 -12.73
CA GLN A 27 -4.31 9.21 -12.26
C GLN A 27 -3.12 9.31 -11.29
N ALA A 28 -2.93 8.30 -10.44
CA ALA A 28 -1.78 8.24 -9.53
C ALA A 28 -0.46 8.09 -10.28
N LEU A 29 -0.44 7.29 -11.35
CA LEU A 29 0.71 7.14 -12.24
C LEU A 29 1.01 8.46 -12.99
N ASP A 30 -0.01 9.06 -13.59
CA ASP A 30 0.11 10.33 -14.32
C ASP A 30 0.62 11.45 -13.43
N TYR A 31 0.12 11.52 -12.19
CA TYR A 31 0.57 12.49 -11.22
C TYR A 31 2.09 12.36 -10.97
N VAL A 32 2.57 11.17 -10.67
CA VAL A 32 4.00 10.96 -10.36
C VAL A 32 4.86 11.14 -11.61
N LYS A 33 4.41 10.66 -12.77
CA LYS A 33 5.11 10.80 -14.06
C LYS A 33 5.35 12.27 -14.43
N ASN A 34 4.40 13.14 -14.10
CA ASN A 34 4.46 14.57 -14.43
C ASN A 34 5.08 15.43 -13.31
N LEU A 35 5.54 14.83 -12.20
CA LEU A 35 6.21 15.60 -11.14
C LEU A 35 7.59 16.09 -11.59
N PRO A 36 7.83 17.41 -11.57
CA PRO A 36 9.13 17.97 -11.94
C PRO A 36 10.27 17.42 -11.05
N GLY A 37 11.32 16.90 -11.69
CA GLY A 37 12.50 16.41 -11.00
C GLY A 37 12.36 14.99 -10.43
N VAL A 38 11.34 14.25 -10.84
CA VAL A 38 11.24 12.79 -10.62
C VAL A 38 11.65 12.10 -11.92
N ASP A 39 12.65 11.22 -11.83
CA ASP A 39 13.23 10.54 -13.00
C ASP A 39 12.65 9.13 -13.18
N SER A 40 12.16 8.51 -12.11
CA SER A 40 11.61 7.16 -12.17
C SER A 40 10.63 6.86 -11.04
N MET A 41 9.88 5.76 -11.18
CA MET A 41 8.92 5.26 -10.19
C MET A 41 9.27 3.84 -9.77
N MET A 42 9.15 3.56 -8.46
CA MET A 42 9.23 2.21 -7.93
C MET A 42 7.84 1.72 -7.53
N ILE A 43 7.38 0.67 -8.19
CA ILE A 43 6.04 0.11 -8.01
C ILE A 43 6.17 -1.36 -7.60
N GLY A 44 5.44 -1.76 -6.56
CA GLY A 44 5.33 -3.16 -6.16
C GLY A 44 4.13 -3.83 -6.83
N PHE A 45 4.31 -5.07 -7.27
CA PHE A 45 3.28 -5.87 -7.94
C PHE A 45 2.94 -7.10 -7.11
N GLY A 46 1.67 -7.46 -7.09
CA GLY A 46 1.18 -8.69 -6.48
C GLY A 46 0.94 -9.81 -7.49
N LYS A 47 0.76 -9.46 -8.77
CA LYS A 47 0.42 -10.39 -9.85
C LYS A 47 1.12 -10.00 -11.15
N THR A 48 1.42 -11.00 -12.00
CA THR A 48 2.15 -10.81 -13.26
C THR A 48 1.43 -9.85 -14.22
N HIS A 49 0.10 -9.96 -14.34
CA HIS A 49 -0.65 -9.09 -15.25
C HIS A 49 -0.63 -7.60 -14.83
N GLU A 50 -0.32 -7.29 -13.57
CA GLU A 50 -0.11 -5.90 -13.13
C GLU A 50 1.16 -5.30 -13.75
N ILE A 51 2.16 -6.14 -14.02
CA ILE A 51 3.40 -5.74 -14.73
C ILE A 51 3.07 -5.42 -16.18
N ASP A 52 2.28 -6.29 -16.85
CA ASP A 52 1.87 -6.06 -18.23
C ASP A 52 1.12 -4.72 -18.36
N GLN A 53 0.24 -4.41 -17.41
CA GLN A 53 -0.49 -3.14 -17.40
C GLN A 53 0.41 -1.91 -17.21
N ILE A 54 1.51 -2.02 -16.47
CA ILE A 54 2.48 -0.92 -16.38
C ILE A 54 3.27 -0.78 -17.68
N CYS A 55 3.63 -1.86 -18.33
CA CYS A 55 4.23 -1.80 -19.67
C CYS A 55 3.27 -1.11 -20.64
N ASP A 56 2.01 -1.54 -20.67
CA ASP A 56 0.95 -0.91 -21.49
C ASP A 56 0.78 0.59 -21.18
N TYR A 57 0.90 0.99 -19.90
CA TYR A 57 0.87 2.39 -19.50
C TYR A 57 2.05 3.17 -20.05
N ILE A 58 3.25 2.61 -20.00
CA ILE A 58 4.46 3.25 -20.53
C ILE A 58 4.36 3.41 -22.04
N ASP A 59 3.82 2.41 -22.73
CA ASP A 59 3.60 2.39 -24.18
C ASP A 59 2.39 3.24 -24.64
N GLY A 60 1.60 3.75 -23.68
CA GLY A 60 0.43 4.58 -23.95
C GLY A 60 -0.80 3.82 -24.44
N VAL A 61 -0.84 2.50 -24.25
CA VAL A 61 -1.94 1.59 -24.68
C VAL A 61 -2.74 1.00 -23.52
N MET A 62 -2.43 1.40 -22.29
CA MET A 62 -3.16 0.93 -21.11
C MET A 62 -4.64 1.26 -21.16
N LYS A 63 -5.48 0.30 -20.78
CA LYS A 63 -6.94 0.54 -20.66
C LYS A 63 -7.22 1.53 -19.54
N PRO A 64 -8.03 2.59 -19.79
CA PRO A 64 -8.25 3.68 -18.83
C PRO A 64 -8.93 3.25 -17.51
N ASP A 65 -9.62 2.13 -17.52
CA ASP A 65 -10.41 1.61 -16.38
C ASP A 65 -9.70 0.49 -15.64
N PHE A 66 -8.42 0.25 -15.93
CA PHE A 66 -7.68 -0.77 -15.21
C PHE A 66 -7.59 -0.45 -13.72
N GLN A 67 -7.98 -1.41 -12.91
CA GLN A 67 -7.79 -1.39 -11.46
C GLN A 67 -7.16 -2.71 -11.01
N PRO A 68 -6.12 -2.65 -10.15
CA PRO A 68 -5.54 -3.86 -9.61
C PRO A 68 -6.55 -4.57 -8.69
N ASP A 69 -6.66 -5.89 -8.84
CA ASP A 69 -7.49 -6.69 -7.95
C ASP A 69 -6.79 -6.90 -6.60
N VAL A 70 -7.16 -6.07 -5.63
CA VAL A 70 -6.68 -6.17 -4.24
C VAL A 70 -7.63 -6.95 -3.33
N SER A 71 -8.73 -7.51 -3.86
CA SER A 71 -9.80 -8.15 -3.09
C SER A 71 -9.34 -9.39 -2.30
N LYS A 72 -8.30 -10.06 -2.77
CA LYS A 72 -7.77 -11.28 -2.13
C LYS A 72 -6.72 -11.01 -1.05
N LYS A 73 -6.18 -9.82 -0.95
CA LYS A 73 -5.23 -9.47 0.12
C LYS A 73 -5.99 -9.22 1.41
N LYS A 74 -5.68 -9.98 2.45
CA LYS A 74 -6.29 -9.83 3.77
C LYS A 74 -5.22 -9.80 4.87
N ILE A 75 -5.57 -9.15 5.96
CA ILE A 75 -4.79 -9.18 7.20
C ILE A 75 -5.64 -9.87 8.26
N ARG A 76 -5.06 -10.83 8.95
CA ARG A 76 -5.64 -11.44 10.15
C ARG A 76 -4.74 -11.15 11.33
N ILE A 77 -5.34 -10.89 12.48
CA ILE A 77 -4.63 -10.85 13.76
C ILE A 77 -4.99 -12.15 14.49
N ASP A 78 -3.97 -12.95 14.75
CA ASP A 78 -4.16 -14.17 15.52
C ASP A 78 -4.49 -13.81 16.98
N GLN A 79 -5.67 -14.21 17.43
CA GLN A 79 -6.16 -13.85 18.76
C GLN A 79 -5.46 -14.63 19.86
N GLY A 80 -4.90 -15.81 19.54
CA GLY A 80 -4.14 -16.63 20.49
C GLY A 80 -2.76 -16.06 20.78
N ASP A 81 -2.16 -15.39 19.79
CA ASP A 81 -0.85 -14.77 19.91
C ASP A 81 -0.93 -13.28 20.32
N CYS A 82 -2.09 -12.65 20.16
CA CYS A 82 -2.25 -11.21 20.41
C CYS A 82 -2.25 -10.89 21.90
N GLU A 83 -1.31 -10.07 22.34
CA GLU A 83 -1.21 -9.59 23.75
C GLU A 83 -1.98 -8.29 24.02
N GLY A 84 -2.75 -7.78 23.06
CA GLY A 84 -3.53 -6.55 23.24
C GLY A 84 -2.70 -5.27 23.44
N CYS A 85 -1.43 -5.24 23.08
CA CYS A 85 -0.54 -4.09 23.33
C CYS A 85 -0.95 -2.78 22.62
N GLY A 86 -1.72 -2.84 21.53
CA GLY A 86 -2.25 -1.68 20.81
C GLY A 86 -1.31 -1.04 19.78
N ALA A 87 -0.05 -1.46 19.66
CA ALA A 87 0.93 -0.86 18.76
C ALA A 87 0.48 -0.86 17.26
N CYS A 88 -0.26 -1.88 16.84
CA CYS A 88 -0.84 -1.97 15.50
C CYS A 88 -2.02 -1.00 15.31
N ILE A 89 -2.77 -0.70 16.36
CA ILE A 89 -3.89 0.25 16.34
C ILE A 89 -3.36 1.66 16.09
N GLU A 90 -2.38 2.08 16.88
CA GLU A 90 -1.73 3.40 16.74
C GLU A 90 -1.04 3.57 15.38
N ARG A 91 -0.50 2.47 14.84
CA ARG A 91 0.22 2.50 13.56
C ARG A 91 -0.69 2.52 12.34
N CYS A 92 -1.96 2.15 12.46
CA CYS A 92 -2.85 2.02 11.32
C CYS A 92 -3.24 3.41 10.76
N PRO A 93 -2.81 3.80 9.54
CA PRO A 93 -3.13 5.12 9.00
C PRO A 93 -4.62 5.29 8.66
N ASN A 94 -5.33 4.17 8.48
CA ASN A 94 -6.77 4.15 8.16
C ASN A 94 -7.65 3.85 9.37
N HIS A 95 -7.07 3.71 10.57
CA HIS A 95 -7.80 3.34 11.78
C HIS A 95 -8.65 2.06 11.61
N ALA A 96 -8.16 1.13 10.78
CA ALA A 96 -8.84 -0.12 10.49
C ALA A 96 -8.65 -1.19 11.57
N ILE A 97 -7.82 -0.94 12.59
CA ILE A 97 -7.59 -1.87 13.68
C ILE A 97 -8.12 -1.24 14.95
N PHE A 98 -8.90 -1.99 15.67
CA PHE A 98 -9.54 -1.57 16.91
C PHE A 98 -9.36 -2.63 18.01
N ARG A 99 -9.74 -2.29 19.23
CA ARG A 99 -9.71 -3.20 20.36
C ARG A 99 -11.09 -3.86 20.52
N ASN A 100 -11.14 -5.18 20.49
CA ASN A 100 -12.38 -5.93 20.68
C ASN A 100 -12.77 -6.03 22.17
N SER A 101 -13.86 -6.75 22.49
CA SER A 101 -14.38 -6.94 23.84
C SER A 101 -13.40 -7.62 24.80
N ASP A 102 -12.53 -8.44 24.26
CA ASP A 102 -11.52 -9.20 25.02
C ASP A 102 -10.21 -8.39 25.23
N GLY A 103 -10.21 -7.13 24.76
CA GLY A 103 -9.05 -6.26 24.86
C GLY A 103 -7.97 -6.52 23.80
N LEU A 104 -8.22 -7.43 22.86
CA LEU A 104 -7.29 -7.80 21.79
C LEU A 104 -7.52 -6.95 20.54
N ALA A 105 -6.51 -6.89 19.68
CA ALA A 105 -6.63 -6.16 18.42
C ALA A 105 -7.44 -6.95 17.39
N GLU A 106 -8.32 -6.26 16.68
CA GLU A 106 -9.15 -6.83 15.61
C GLU A 106 -9.18 -5.90 14.38
N VAL A 107 -9.38 -6.47 13.18
CA VAL A 107 -9.33 -5.73 11.92
C VAL A 107 -10.73 -5.52 11.35
N ASN A 108 -11.07 -4.26 11.07
CA ASN A 108 -12.21 -3.94 10.23
C ASN A 108 -11.79 -4.03 8.75
N HIS A 109 -12.19 -5.11 8.09
CA HIS A 109 -11.82 -5.39 6.70
C HIS A 109 -12.47 -4.44 5.68
N SER A 110 -13.54 -3.73 6.04
CA SER A 110 -14.22 -2.81 5.13
C SER A 110 -13.40 -1.52 4.87
N ILE A 111 -12.50 -1.18 5.80
CA ILE A 111 -11.65 0.02 5.71
C ILE A 111 -10.15 -0.32 5.71
N CYS A 112 -9.78 -1.60 5.84
CA CYS A 112 -8.40 -2.04 5.84
C CYS A 112 -7.85 -2.07 4.40
N LEU A 113 -6.81 -1.29 4.13
CA LEU A 113 -6.13 -1.23 2.83
C LEU A 113 -5.05 -2.30 2.64
N THR A 114 -4.90 -3.22 3.57
CA THR A 114 -3.86 -4.26 3.52
C THR A 114 -2.44 -3.73 3.25
N CYS A 115 -2.15 -2.51 3.65
CA CYS A 115 -0.87 -1.82 3.41
C CYS A 115 0.31 -2.40 4.21
N GLY A 116 0.06 -3.24 5.22
CA GLY A 116 1.05 -3.98 5.98
C GLY A 116 1.82 -3.18 7.05
N TYR A 117 1.55 -1.88 7.26
CA TYR A 117 2.30 -1.07 8.23
C TYR A 117 2.17 -1.50 9.69
N CYS A 118 1.12 -2.23 10.02
CA CYS A 118 0.87 -2.77 11.35
C CYS A 118 1.75 -4.00 11.64
N ALA A 119 2.04 -4.85 10.64
CA ALA A 119 2.72 -6.12 10.83
C ALA A 119 4.11 -5.99 11.49
N PRO A 120 5.03 -5.12 11.03
CA PRO A 120 6.34 -4.97 11.67
C PRO A 120 6.29 -4.30 13.04
N LYS A 121 5.12 -3.77 13.46
CA LYS A 121 4.93 -3.17 14.79
C LYS A 121 4.43 -4.15 15.83
N CYS A 122 4.00 -5.35 15.40
CA CYS A 122 3.56 -6.37 16.33
C CYS A 122 4.77 -7.07 16.98
N PRO A 123 4.98 -6.94 18.31
CA PRO A 123 6.13 -7.54 18.98
C PRO A 123 6.08 -9.06 18.99
N VAL A 124 4.87 -9.63 19.01
CA VAL A 124 4.61 -11.08 19.04
C VAL A 124 4.28 -11.67 17.67
N ARG A 125 4.36 -10.87 16.59
CA ARG A 125 4.08 -11.29 15.20
C ARG A 125 2.70 -11.92 14.97
N ALA A 126 1.72 -11.56 15.77
CA ALA A 126 0.34 -12.04 15.64
C ALA A 126 -0.37 -11.58 14.35
N ILE A 127 0.23 -10.68 13.55
CA ILE A 127 -0.37 -10.13 12.33
C ILE A 127 0.09 -10.93 11.12
N ILE A 128 -0.86 -11.60 10.46
CA ILE A 128 -0.65 -12.45 9.30
C ILE A 128 -1.27 -11.77 8.07
N MET A 129 -0.48 -11.65 7.00
CA MET A 129 -0.95 -11.17 5.69
C MET A 129 -1.04 -12.35 4.72
N PHE A 130 -2.13 -12.48 3.97
CA PHE A 130 -2.34 -13.56 3.02
C PHE A 130 -3.23 -13.13 1.86
#